data_cb7ea52e92435df9cf633a61d14d2df5
#
_entry.id   cb7ea52e92435df9cf633a61d14d2df5
#
_cell.length_a   1.000
_cell.length_b   1.000
_cell.length_c   1.000
_cell.angle_alpha   90.00
_cell.angle_beta   90.00
_cell.angle_gamma   90.00
#
_symmetry.space_group_name_H-M   'P 1'
#
loop_
_entity.id
_entity.type
_entity.pdbx_description
1 polymer ?
#
loop_
_entity_poly.entity_id
_entity_poly.type
_entity_poly.pdbx_seq_one_letter_code
_entity_poly.pdbx_strand_id
1 'polypeptide(L)'
;VIEDFPEHLRPYTDKEIPEAMQRIAAHRYFPLVAGIIFPGITPEEAIGKILKIKTVFQFQMEWMYAFNERIIRATMEQFTYNFSPKIKRDKGYLYISNHRDIILDSSLLQMVFVYNNLPTSMITYGDNLIINKLAEDIARANKMFKVVRKGSKRKLFKNSLILSEFIRSSVSEGNSCWIAQRNGRTKDGIDKTSQALVKMMAMSGSRKDPVDNYASLNIVPVTMSYEYESCDYLKTRELLALADGDPYEKEEGEDLNSILTGISQYKGRVHINVGDPITREQLEPYRGDDFATFSGRVCDLIDAQITRNYQYFSSNYLAYDMLHGTTRFSDHYTPEYKAAFIKRMEKLFLDSGSDTPFREYLPKTGIYTDTLSPAEMKKAREIFLGIYAHPLEAQPL
;
A
#
# COMPACT_ATOMS: atom_id res chain seq x y z
N VAL A 1 7.54 -23.36 10.00
CA VAL A 1 6.19 -22.83 9.70
C VAL A 1 6.03 -22.34 8.30
N ILE A 2 6.90 -21.44 7.78
CA ILE A 2 6.75 -20.99 6.37
C ILE A 2 6.73 -22.18 5.41
N GLU A 3 7.57 -23.19 5.62
CA GLU A 3 7.66 -24.39 4.78
C GLU A 3 6.39 -25.30 4.87
N ASP A 4 5.57 -25.16 5.90
CA ASP A 4 4.35 -25.95 6.09
C ASP A 4 3.17 -25.46 5.25
N PHE A 5 3.30 -24.27 4.66
CA PHE A 5 2.27 -23.67 3.82
C PHE A 5 2.49 -23.97 2.34
N PRO A 6 1.40 -23.96 1.52
CA PRO A 6 1.51 -24.25 0.10
C PRO A 6 2.55 -23.35 -0.59
N GLU A 7 3.51 -23.94 -1.29
CA GLU A 7 4.63 -23.24 -1.90
C GLU A 7 4.20 -22.04 -2.75
N HIS A 8 3.13 -22.17 -3.53
CA HIS A 8 2.63 -21.12 -4.42
C HIS A 8 1.99 -19.93 -3.69
N LEU A 9 1.80 -19.99 -2.36
CA LEU A 9 1.23 -18.91 -1.55
C LEU A 9 2.26 -18.21 -0.66
N ARG A 10 3.33 -18.91 -0.25
CA ARG A 10 4.31 -18.47 0.74
C ARG A 10 5.51 -17.72 0.14
N PRO A 11 6.23 -16.89 0.92
CA PRO A 11 7.52 -16.35 0.51
C PRO A 11 8.57 -17.46 0.29
N TYR A 12 9.70 -17.10 -0.33
CA TYR A 12 10.86 -17.99 -0.36
C TYR A 12 11.54 -18.07 1.00
N THR A 13 12.14 -19.23 1.25
CA THR A 13 13.11 -19.45 2.33
C THR A 13 14.53 -19.19 1.80
N ASP A 14 15.51 -19.05 2.68
CA ASP A 14 16.90 -18.84 2.28
C ASP A 14 17.44 -19.92 1.34
N LYS A 15 16.96 -21.17 1.49
CA LYS A 15 17.35 -22.29 0.62
C LYS A 15 16.95 -22.09 -0.85
N GLU A 16 15.86 -21.36 -1.09
CA GLU A 16 15.29 -21.13 -2.43
C GLU A 16 15.86 -19.88 -3.11
N ILE A 17 16.50 -18.98 -2.35
CA ILE A 17 17.02 -17.71 -2.85
C ILE A 17 18.06 -17.87 -3.96
N PRO A 18 19.08 -18.75 -3.85
CA PRO A 18 20.10 -18.84 -4.91
C PRO A 18 19.51 -19.21 -6.28
N GLU A 19 18.53 -20.11 -6.32
CA GLU A 19 17.85 -20.49 -7.55
C GLU A 19 16.93 -19.36 -8.07
N ALA A 20 16.21 -18.69 -7.19
CA ALA A 20 15.40 -17.52 -7.56
C ALA A 20 16.27 -16.40 -8.16
N MET A 21 17.45 -16.12 -7.60
CA MET A 21 18.38 -15.12 -8.14
C MET A 21 18.91 -15.51 -9.53
N GLN A 22 19.14 -16.78 -9.80
CA GLN A 22 19.49 -17.25 -11.15
C GLN A 22 18.37 -16.97 -12.16
N ARG A 23 17.11 -17.26 -11.81
CA ARG A 23 15.96 -16.96 -12.67
C ARG A 23 15.77 -15.47 -12.89
N ILE A 24 15.93 -14.65 -11.85
CA ILE A 24 15.88 -13.17 -11.94
C ILE A 24 16.98 -12.68 -12.89
N ALA A 25 18.23 -13.10 -12.68
CA ALA A 25 19.38 -12.69 -13.50
C ALA A 25 19.22 -13.04 -14.98
N ALA A 26 18.60 -14.18 -15.29
CA ALA A 26 18.36 -14.64 -16.65
C ALA A 26 17.16 -13.96 -17.35
N HIS A 27 16.35 -13.19 -16.62
CA HIS A 27 15.13 -12.61 -17.18
C HIS A 27 15.43 -11.37 -18.03
N ARG A 28 14.86 -11.31 -19.24
CA ARG A 28 15.11 -10.23 -20.23
C ARG A 28 14.90 -8.79 -19.69
N TYR A 29 14.01 -8.60 -18.73
CA TYR A 29 13.73 -7.29 -18.13
C TYR A 29 14.56 -7.00 -16.86
N PHE A 30 15.40 -7.92 -16.43
CA PHE A 30 16.21 -7.71 -15.23
C PHE A 30 17.18 -6.52 -15.35
N PRO A 31 17.89 -6.32 -16.47
CA PRO A 31 18.76 -5.14 -16.61
C PRO A 31 18.02 -3.81 -16.46
N LEU A 32 16.77 -3.73 -16.95
CA LEU A 32 15.94 -2.54 -16.79
C LEU A 32 15.59 -2.31 -15.31
N VAL A 33 15.13 -3.36 -14.60
CA VAL A 33 14.82 -3.26 -13.17
C VAL A 33 16.05 -2.88 -12.36
N ALA A 34 17.21 -3.47 -12.66
CA ALA A 34 18.47 -3.15 -12.00
C ALA A 34 18.90 -1.70 -12.24
N GLY A 35 18.73 -1.19 -13.47
CA GLY A 35 19.02 0.21 -13.82
C GLY A 35 18.13 1.23 -13.10
N ILE A 36 16.88 0.85 -12.78
CA ILE A 36 16.00 1.68 -11.95
C ILE A 36 16.56 1.79 -10.52
N ILE A 37 17.05 0.69 -9.97
CA ILE A 37 17.58 0.62 -8.60
C ILE A 37 18.96 1.27 -8.52
N PHE A 38 19.83 0.95 -9.45
CA PHE A 38 21.23 1.38 -9.51
C PHE A 38 21.51 2.10 -10.84
N PRO A 39 21.29 3.41 -10.95
CA PRO A 39 21.57 4.15 -12.19
C PRO A 39 23.02 4.02 -12.62
N GLY A 40 23.20 3.72 -13.91
CA GLY A 40 24.51 3.55 -14.50
C GLY A 40 25.14 2.17 -14.31
N ILE A 41 24.47 1.24 -13.62
CA ILE A 41 24.95 -0.15 -13.51
C ILE A 41 24.88 -0.83 -14.88
N THR A 42 25.93 -1.55 -15.28
CA THR A 42 25.87 -2.37 -16.48
C THR A 42 25.08 -3.68 -16.24
N PRO A 43 24.52 -4.30 -17.30
CA PRO A 43 23.84 -5.59 -17.15
C PRO A 43 24.72 -6.66 -16.49
N GLU A 44 26.00 -6.73 -16.85
CA GLU A 44 26.97 -7.69 -16.32
C GLU A 44 27.23 -7.47 -14.82
N GLU A 45 27.40 -6.22 -14.40
CA GLU A 45 27.58 -5.86 -13.00
C GLU A 45 26.32 -6.20 -12.19
N ALA A 46 25.11 -5.91 -12.74
CA ALA A 46 23.85 -6.22 -12.09
C ALA A 46 23.67 -7.74 -11.90
N ILE A 47 23.96 -8.52 -12.94
CA ILE A 47 23.94 -9.99 -12.88
C ILE A 47 24.95 -10.49 -11.85
N GLY A 48 26.18 -9.98 -11.90
CA GLY A 48 27.21 -10.36 -10.91
C GLY A 48 26.84 -10.02 -9.47
N LYS A 49 26.09 -8.92 -9.27
CA LYS A 49 25.62 -8.49 -7.94
C LYS A 49 24.47 -9.39 -7.44
N ILE A 50 23.46 -9.65 -8.24
CA ILE A 50 22.27 -10.42 -7.83
C ILE A 50 22.62 -11.89 -7.54
N LEU A 51 23.53 -12.50 -8.30
CA LEU A 51 23.96 -13.89 -8.12
C LEU A 51 24.75 -14.14 -6.82
N LYS A 52 25.25 -13.08 -6.17
CA LYS A 52 25.92 -13.18 -4.86
C LYS A 52 24.94 -13.32 -3.70
N ILE A 53 23.66 -12.98 -3.92
CA ILE A 53 22.63 -13.03 -2.89
C ILE A 53 22.30 -14.48 -2.55
N LYS A 54 22.33 -14.83 -1.26
CA LYS A 54 22.11 -16.20 -0.74
C LYS A 54 20.96 -16.29 0.26
N THR A 55 20.51 -15.17 0.80
CA THR A 55 19.46 -15.13 1.82
C THR A 55 18.40 -14.06 1.48
N VAL A 56 17.20 -14.25 2.01
CA VAL A 56 16.11 -13.27 1.96
C VAL A 56 16.57 -11.93 2.53
N PHE A 57 17.27 -11.96 3.66
CA PHE A 57 17.80 -10.75 4.30
C PHE A 57 18.76 -9.98 3.38
N GLN A 58 19.71 -10.67 2.73
CA GLN A 58 20.62 -10.02 1.76
C GLN A 58 19.84 -9.39 0.61
N PHE A 59 18.85 -10.10 0.04
CA PHE A 59 18.02 -9.53 -1.03
C PHE A 59 17.30 -8.26 -0.58
N GLN A 60 16.71 -8.29 0.62
CA GLN A 60 16.02 -7.12 1.16
C GLN A 60 16.98 -5.95 1.41
N MET A 61 18.16 -6.19 1.99
CA MET A 61 19.08 -5.10 2.33
C MET A 61 19.87 -4.56 1.13
N GLU A 62 20.25 -5.42 0.18
CA GLU A 62 21.10 -4.99 -0.94
C GLU A 62 20.29 -4.50 -2.15
N TRP A 63 19.02 -4.95 -2.31
CA TRP A 63 18.20 -4.60 -3.46
C TRP A 63 16.96 -3.79 -3.07
N MET A 64 16.13 -4.30 -2.18
CA MET A 64 14.87 -3.63 -1.84
C MET A 64 15.09 -2.36 -1.02
N TYR A 65 16.03 -2.37 -0.07
CA TYR A 65 16.43 -1.18 0.66
C TYR A 65 16.98 -0.11 -0.27
N ALA A 66 17.91 -0.48 -1.19
CA ALA A 66 18.47 0.45 -2.17
C ALA A 66 17.39 1.03 -3.10
N PHE A 67 16.42 0.21 -3.52
CA PHE A 67 15.26 0.65 -4.31
C PHE A 67 14.43 1.70 -3.55
N ASN A 68 14.08 1.42 -2.30
CA ASN A 68 13.28 2.34 -1.48
C ASN A 68 14.03 3.65 -1.18
N GLU A 69 15.31 3.58 -0.82
CA GLU A 69 16.17 4.76 -0.61
C GLU A 69 16.21 5.65 -1.85
N ARG A 70 16.32 5.03 -3.04
CA ARG A 70 16.30 5.77 -4.28
C ARG A 70 14.97 6.48 -4.51
N ILE A 71 13.83 5.81 -4.29
CA ILE A 71 12.52 6.42 -4.45
C ILE A 71 12.34 7.58 -3.48
N ILE A 72 12.68 7.39 -2.20
CA ILE A 72 12.59 8.44 -1.18
C ILE A 72 13.37 9.67 -1.65
N ARG A 73 14.65 9.51 -2.02
CA ARG A 73 15.50 10.62 -2.47
C ARG A 73 15.04 11.30 -3.76
N ALA A 74 14.47 10.52 -4.68
CA ALA A 74 14.08 11.04 -6.01
C ALA A 74 12.69 11.69 -6.03
N THR A 75 11.78 11.29 -5.12
CA THR A 75 10.37 11.65 -5.23
C THR A 75 9.77 12.30 -3.99
N MET A 76 10.51 12.33 -2.87
CA MET A 76 10.04 12.91 -1.63
C MET A 76 10.94 14.06 -1.19
N GLU A 77 10.33 15.15 -0.77
CA GLU A 77 11.03 16.26 -0.13
C GLU A 77 11.46 15.89 1.28
N GLN A 78 10.55 15.18 1.99
CA GLN A 78 10.80 14.72 3.34
C GLN A 78 10.06 13.40 3.57
N PHE A 79 10.76 12.45 4.19
CA PHE A 79 10.19 11.20 4.69
C PHE A 79 10.34 11.16 6.22
N THR A 80 9.22 11.12 6.93
CA THR A 80 9.17 11.13 8.40
C THR A 80 8.30 9.99 8.92
N TYR A 81 8.49 9.63 10.19
CA TYR A 81 7.64 8.63 10.82
C TYR A 81 7.53 8.82 12.33
N ASN A 82 6.42 8.35 12.88
CA ASN A 82 6.25 8.09 14.30
C ASN A 82 6.18 6.57 14.52
N PHE A 83 6.77 6.10 15.62
CA PHE A 83 6.80 4.69 15.93
C PHE A 83 6.41 4.45 17.39
N SER A 84 5.38 3.62 17.62
CA SER A 84 4.91 3.33 18.97
C SER A 84 5.98 2.66 19.82
N PRO A 85 6.29 3.18 21.02
CA PRO A 85 7.23 2.55 21.94
C PRO A 85 6.70 1.23 22.54
N LYS A 86 5.43 0.88 22.28
CA LYS A 86 4.83 -0.38 22.74
C LYS A 86 5.16 -1.57 21.84
N ILE A 87 5.76 -1.31 20.67
CA ILE A 87 6.21 -2.38 19.75
C ILE A 87 7.48 -3.01 20.29
N LYS A 88 7.46 -4.32 20.49
CA LYS A 88 8.58 -5.12 21.01
C LYS A 88 9.24 -5.89 19.88
N ARG A 89 10.58 -5.99 19.92
CA ARG A 89 11.38 -6.64 18.87
C ARG A 89 11.17 -8.14 18.79
N ASP A 90 10.88 -8.78 19.90
CA ASP A 90 10.73 -10.22 20.09
C ASP A 90 9.29 -10.71 19.89
N LYS A 91 8.41 -9.84 19.44
CA LYS A 91 6.99 -10.13 19.25
C LYS A 91 6.56 -9.93 17.80
N GLY A 92 5.76 -10.85 17.28
CA GLY A 92 5.11 -10.71 15.98
C GLY A 92 3.85 -9.85 16.05
N TYR A 93 3.59 -9.10 14.98
CA TYR A 93 2.46 -8.19 14.85
C TYR A 93 1.80 -8.32 13.49
N LEU A 94 0.49 -8.12 13.45
CA LEU A 94 -0.25 -7.89 12.22
C LEU A 94 -0.44 -6.39 12.01
N TYR A 95 0.38 -5.81 11.14
CA TYR A 95 0.26 -4.41 10.74
C TYR A 95 -0.84 -4.24 9.70
N ILE A 96 -1.79 -3.36 9.97
CA ILE A 96 -2.91 -3.04 9.07
C ILE A 96 -2.84 -1.56 8.73
N SER A 97 -2.65 -1.23 7.45
CA SER A 97 -2.58 0.18 7.04
C SER A 97 -3.72 0.60 6.12
N ASN A 98 -4.03 1.90 6.09
CA ASN A 98 -4.69 2.46 4.94
C ASN A 98 -3.85 2.17 3.68
N HIS A 99 -4.48 2.19 2.51
CA HIS A 99 -3.83 1.74 1.28
C HIS A 99 -3.92 2.80 0.18
N ARG A 100 -2.85 3.55 0.00
CA ARG A 100 -2.75 4.67 -0.92
C ARG A 100 -1.96 4.37 -2.17
N ASP A 101 -0.93 3.51 -2.07
CA ASP A 101 -0.06 3.11 -3.18
C ASP A 101 0.09 1.59 -3.24
N ILE A 102 0.24 1.03 -4.45
CA ILE A 102 0.33 -0.44 -4.64
C ILE A 102 1.57 -1.01 -3.97
N ILE A 103 2.71 -0.32 -4.09
CA ILE A 103 4.02 -0.80 -3.64
C ILE A 103 4.53 -0.02 -2.44
N LEU A 104 4.38 1.32 -2.47
CA LEU A 104 5.10 2.17 -1.54
C LEU A 104 4.61 2.04 -0.09
N ASP A 105 3.33 1.80 0.15
CA ASP A 105 2.82 1.71 1.51
C ASP A 105 3.56 0.62 2.29
N SER A 106 3.59 -0.60 1.73
CA SER A 106 4.32 -1.70 2.36
C SER A 106 5.84 -1.51 2.34
N SER A 107 6.39 -1.01 1.24
CA SER A 107 7.83 -0.81 1.08
C SER A 107 8.40 0.23 2.04
N LEU A 108 7.74 1.38 2.18
CA LEU A 108 8.16 2.44 3.10
C LEU A 108 8.03 2.02 4.57
N LEU A 109 7.02 1.20 4.89
CA LEU A 109 6.90 0.61 6.22
C LEU A 109 8.10 -0.30 6.55
N GLN A 110 8.62 -1.06 5.57
CA GLN A 110 9.85 -1.85 5.80
C GLN A 110 11.05 -0.95 6.11
N MET A 111 11.14 0.25 5.47
CA MET A 111 12.18 1.22 5.82
C MET A 111 12.06 1.70 7.26
N VAL A 112 10.83 1.97 7.73
CA VAL A 112 10.58 2.35 9.13
C VAL A 112 11.04 1.24 10.08
N PHE A 113 10.79 -0.03 9.77
CA PHE A 113 11.29 -1.15 10.59
C PHE A 113 12.81 -1.19 10.64
N VAL A 114 13.47 -1.07 9.48
CA VAL A 114 14.95 -1.06 9.42
C VAL A 114 15.54 0.12 10.21
N TYR A 115 14.97 1.31 10.11
CA TYR A 115 15.40 2.49 10.87
C TYR A 115 15.25 2.33 12.39
N ASN A 116 14.29 1.47 12.83
CA ASN A 116 14.10 1.13 14.24
C ASN A 116 14.82 -0.17 14.66
N ASN A 117 15.73 -0.70 13.83
CA ASN A 117 16.45 -1.95 14.07
C ASN A 117 15.52 -3.16 14.30
N LEU A 118 14.37 -3.18 13.63
CA LEU A 118 13.40 -4.28 13.68
C LEU A 118 13.53 -5.18 12.45
N PRO A 119 13.17 -6.46 12.56
CA PRO A 119 12.99 -7.31 11.38
C PRO A 119 11.88 -6.75 10.47
N THR A 120 12.08 -6.87 9.16
CA THR A 120 11.04 -6.58 8.18
C THR A 120 9.86 -7.52 8.31
N SER A 121 8.65 -7.06 8.02
CA SER A 121 7.45 -7.90 8.00
C SER A 121 7.35 -8.72 6.71
N MET A 122 6.55 -9.77 6.75
CA MET A 122 6.00 -10.39 5.55
C MET A 122 4.89 -9.50 4.98
N ILE A 123 4.73 -9.49 3.63
CA ILE A 123 3.88 -8.53 2.94
C ILE A 123 2.83 -9.28 2.12
N THR A 124 1.55 -8.92 2.26
CA THR A 124 0.50 -9.46 1.38
C THR A 124 0.53 -8.81 0.00
N TYR A 125 0.30 -9.59 -1.05
CA TYR A 125 0.02 -9.06 -2.38
C TYR A 125 -1.12 -9.83 -3.06
N GLY A 126 -1.90 -9.13 -3.91
CA GLY A 126 -2.94 -9.78 -4.70
C GLY A 126 -2.37 -10.53 -5.91
N ASP A 127 -2.94 -11.68 -6.23
CA ASP A 127 -2.54 -12.51 -7.38
C ASP A 127 -2.64 -11.79 -8.73
N ASN A 128 -3.40 -10.70 -8.83
CA ASN A 128 -3.50 -9.85 -10.01
C ASN A 128 -2.23 -9.01 -10.30
N LEU A 129 -1.34 -8.85 -9.35
CA LEU A 129 -0.11 -8.05 -9.50
C LEU A 129 1.05 -8.86 -10.10
N ILE A 130 0.93 -10.18 -10.18
CA ILE A 130 1.97 -11.04 -10.75
C ILE A 130 1.72 -11.21 -12.24
N ILE A 131 2.40 -10.38 -13.02
CA ILE A 131 2.30 -10.37 -14.49
C ILE A 131 3.26 -11.34 -15.19
N ASN A 132 4.32 -11.75 -14.50
CA ASN A 132 5.33 -12.69 -15.01
C ASN A 132 6.16 -13.32 -13.88
N LYS A 133 7.04 -14.24 -14.24
CA LYS A 133 7.88 -14.97 -13.28
C LYS A 133 8.90 -14.08 -12.56
N LEU A 134 9.41 -13.03 -13.23
CA LEU A 134 10.31 -12.06 -12.58
C LEU A 134 9.62 -11.34 -11.41
N ALA A 135 8.40 -10.85 -11.64
CA ALA A 135 7.62 -10.19 -10.59
C ALA A 135 7.32 -11.15 -9.43
N GLU A 136 7.02 -12.43 -9.72
CA GLU A 136 6.79 -13.46 -8.70
C GLU A 136 8.07 -13.73 -7.89
N ASP A 137 9.21 -13.94 -8.56
CA ASP A 137 10.47 -14.24 -7.88
C ASP A 137 10.93 -13.08 -7.00
N ILE A 138 10.80 -11.82 -7.49
CA ILE A 138 11.09 -10.62 -6.70
C ILE A 138 10.16 -10.52 -5.47
N ALA A 139 8.85 -10.72 -5.67
CA ALA A 139 7.88 -10.63 -4.59
C ALA A 139 8.17 -11.67 -3.50
N ARG A 140 8.33 -12.95 -3.88
CA ARG A 140 8.58 -14.03 -2.92
C ARG A 140 9.94 -13.90 -2.23
N ALA A 141 10.99 -13.42 -2.92
CA ALA A 141 12.29 -13.11 -2.32
C ALA A 141 12.21 -11.92 -1.34
N ASN A 142 11.24 -11.03 -1.51
CA ASN A 142 10.97 -9.90 -0.60
C ASN A 142 9.95 -10.23 0.51
N LYS A 143 9.87 -11.46 0.96
CA LYS A 143 8.93 -11.93 1.99
C LYS A 143 7.45 -11.70 1.65
N MET A 144 7.10 -11.62 0.37
CA MET A 144 5.70 -11.43 0.00
C MET A 144 4.96 -12.76 -0.13
N PHE A 145 3.71 -12.79 0.34
CA PHE A 145 2.80 -13.94 0.26
C PHE A 145 1.48 -13.58 -0.41
N LYS A 146 0.93 -14.55 -1.14
CA LYS A 146 -0.13 -14.33 -2.11
C LYS A 146 -1.52 -14.35 -1.49
N VAL A 147 -2.34 -13.35 -1.84
CA VAL A 147 -3.78 -13.34 -1.59
C VAL A 147 -4.51 -13.70 -2.87
N VAL A 148 -5.20 -14.83 -2.88
CA VAL A 148 -5.99 -15.29 -4.02
C VAL A 148 -7.32 -14.54 -4.07
N ARG A 149 -7.57 -13.81 -5.15
CA ARG A 149 -8.76 -12.97 -5.34
C ARG A 149 -9.77 -13.53 -6.33
N LYS A 150 -9.37 -14.50 -7.16
CA LYS A 150 -10.20 -15.08 -8.22
C LYS A 150 -10.45 -16.58 -7.99
N GLY A 151 -11.65 -17.03 -8.33
CA GLY A 151 -12.02 -18.45 -8.28
C GLY A 151 -13.44 -18.67 -7.74
N SER A 152 -13.83 -19.94 -7.61
CA SER A 152 -15.12 -20.30 -7.00
C SER A 152 -15.18 -19.89 -5.52
N LYS A 153 -16.39 -19.66 -4.99
CA LYS A 153 -16.61 -19.33 -3.56
C LYS A 153 -15.91 -20.32 -2.62
N ARG A 154 -15.94 -21.62 -2.94
CA ARG A 154 -15.27 -22.68 -2.16
C ARG A 154 -13.74 -22.52 -2.17
N LYS A 155 -13.15 -22.19 -3.34
CA LYS A 155 -11.70 -21.94 -3.48
C LYS A 155 -11.28 -20.71 -2.71
N LEU A 156 -12.03 -19.62 -2.83
CA LEU A 156 -11.77 -18.38 -2.09
C LEU A 156 -11.85 -18.59 -0.58
N PHE A 157 -12.89 -19.29 -0.10
CA PHE A 157 -13.01 -19.63 1.33
C PHE A 157 -11.82 -20.45 1.85
N LYS A 158 -11.42 -21.50 1.10
CA LYS A 158 -10.26 -22.33 1.48
C LYS A 158 -8.97 -21.50 1.54
N ASN A 159 -8.71 -20.67 0.53
CA ASN A 159 -7.51 -19.82 0.51
C ASN A 159 -7.54 -18.76 1.61
N SER A 160 -8.71 -18.20 1.93
CA SER A 160 -8.87 -17.25 3.04
C SER A 160 -8.57 -17.89 4.40
N LEU A 161 -8.98 -19.14 4.59
CA LEU A 161 -8.67 -19.89 5.80
C LEU A 161 -7.16 -20.17 5.91
N ILE A 162 -6.52 -20.63 4.82
CA ILE A 162 -5.06 -20.85 4.77
C ILE A 162 -4.32 -19.53 5.05
N LEU A 163 -4.76 -18.42 4.46
CA LEU A 163 -4.17 -17.10 4.67
C LEU A 163 -4.28 -16.67 6.14
N SER A 164 -5.47 -16.83 6.74
CA SER A 164 -5.71 -16.53 8.16
C SER A 164 -4.80 -17.36 9.08
N GLU A 165 -4.65 -18.66 8.78
CA GLU A 165 -3.78 -19.56 9.52
C GLU A 165 -2.31 -19.18 9.38
N PHE A 166 -1.86 -18.85 8.15
CA PHE A 166 -0.49 -18.39 7.88
C PHE A 166 -0.15 -17.12 8.70
N ILE A 167 -1.04 -16.12 8.68
CA ILE A 167 -0.83 -14.87 9.43
C ILE A 167 -0.74 -15.17 10.94
N ARG A 168 -1.69 -15.95 11.47
CA ARG A 168 -1.76 -16.26 12.90
C ARG A 168 -0.53 -17.05 13.36
N SER A 169 -0.14 -18.10 12.64
CA SER A 169 1.05 -18.89 12.95
C SER A 169 2.31 -18.03 12.88
N SER A 170 2.44 -17.19 11.85
CA SER A 170 3.58 -16.29 11.72
C SER A 170 3.68 -15.32 12.90
N VAL A 171 2.57 -14.68 13.28
CA VAL A 171 2.53 -13.74 14.41
C VAL A 171 2.85 -14.44 15.72
N SER A 172 2.34 -15.65 15.94
CA SER A 172 2.59 -16.42 17.16
C SER A 172 4.07 -16.84 17.32
N GLU A 173 4.79 -16.96 16.20
CA GLU A 173 6.23 -17.29 16.17
C GLU A 173 7.15 -16.07 16.20
N GLY A 174 6.59 -14.88 16.39
CA GLY A 174 7.37 -13.64 16.44
C GLY A 174 7.62 -12.99 15.07
N ASN A 175 7.05 -13.53 13.99
CA ASN A 175 7.16 -12.93 12.67
C ASN A 175 5.99 -11.97 12.41
N SER A 176 6.30 -10.76 11.96
CA SER A 176 5.28 -9.77 11.65
C SER A 176 4.76 -9.91 10.22
N CYS A 177 3.48 -9.57 10.02
CA CYS A 177 2.83 -9.50 8.71
C CYS A 177 2.25 -8.12 8.46
N TRP A 178 2.23 -7.68 7.21
CA TRP A 178 1.51 -6.49 6.76
C TRP A 178 0.37 -6.85 5.82
N ILE A 179 -0.77 -6.21 6.00
CA ILE A 179 -1.92 -6.28 5.11
C ILE A 179 -2.58 -4.90 4.98
N ALA A 180 -3.08 -4.59 3.79
CA ALA A 180 -3.89 -3.40 3.58
C ALA A 180 -5.27 -3.53 4.26
N GLN A 181 -5.82 -2.44 4.80
CA GLN A 181 -7.11 -2.43 5.50
C GLN A 181 -8.32 -2.81 4.62
N ARG A 182 -8.14 -2.81 3.31
CA ARG A 182 -9.21 -3.09 2.34
C ARG A 182 -8.67 -3.72 1.06
N ASN A 183 -9.56 -4.28 0.26
CA ASN A 183 -9.22 -4.73 -1.07
C ASN A 183 -9.08 -3.54 -2.03
N GLY A 184 -7.90 -3.39 -2.63
CA GLY A 184 -7.56 -2.27 -3.50
C GLY A 184 -7.26 -0.98 -2.72
N ARG A 185 -6.66 -0.01 -3.44
CA ARG A 185 -6.26 1.29 -2.88
C ARG A 185 -7.49 2.16 -2.56
N THR A 186 -7.36 2.99 -1.54
CA THR A 186 -8.25 4.14 -1.33
C THR A 186 -8.04 5.12 -2.49
N LYS A 187 -9.11 5.45 -3.22
CA LYS A 187 -9.07 6.33 -4.38
C LYS A 187 -9.70 7.68 -4.10
N ASP A 188 -10.74 7.68 -3.30
CA ASP A 188 -11.55 8.84 -2.93
C ASP A 188 -11.06 9.60 -1.68
N GLY A 189 -9.97 9.16 -1.08
CA GLY A 189 -9.45 9.75 0.17
C GLY A 189 -10.09 9.23 1.44
N ILE A 190 -11.14 8.39 1.35
CA ILE A 190 -11.88 7.88 2.51
C ILE A 190 -11.27 6.53 2.94
N ASP A 191 -10.50 6.56 4.03
CA ASP A 191 -9.87 5.37 4.59
C ASP A 191 -10.86 4.63 5.51
N LYS A 192 -11.30 3.46 5.06
CA LYS A 192 -12.22 2.62 5.83
C LYS A 192 -11.81 1.17 5.79
N THR A 193 -11.74 0.55 6.96
CA THR A 193 -11.38 -0.86 7.11
C THR A 193 -12.51 -1.78 6.63
N SER A 194 -12.15 -2.74 5.79
CA SER A 194 -13.09 -3.75 5.29
C SER A 194 -13.40 -4.78 6.37
N GLN A 195 -14.66 -4.87 6.79
CA GLN A 195 -15.10 -5.88 7.74
C GLN A 195 -14.90 -7.31 7.19
N ALA A 196 -15.01 -7.50 5.89
CA ALA A 196 -14.75 -8.80 5.26
C ALA A 196 -13.28 -9.23 5.46
N LEU A 197 -12.34 -8.27 5.37
CA LEU A 197 -10.93 -8.51 5.65
C LEU A 197 -10.71 -8.89 7.13
N VAL A 198 -11.28 -8.10 8.04
CA VAL A 198 -11.16 -8.35 9.49
C VAL A 198 -11.73 -9.72 9.86
N LYS A 199 -12.89 -10.10 9.32
CA LYS A 199 -13.45 -11.45 9.48
C LYS A 199 -12.54 -12.53 8.91
N MET A 200 -11.92 -12.28 7.75
CA MET A 200 -11.00 -13.23 7.12
C MET A 200 -9.78 -13.50 8.02
N MET A 201 -9.16 -12.47 8.60
CA MET A 201 -8.01 -12.63 9.51
C MET A 201 -8.32 -13.48 10.74
N ALA A 202 -9.57 -13.48 11.20
CA ALA A 202 -10.02 -14.25 12.36
C ALA A 202 -10.54 -15.67 12.01
N MET A 203 -10.53 -16.09 10.74
CA MET A 203 -11.13 -17.37 10.31
C MET A 203 -10.49 -18.60 10.94
N SER A 204 -9.18 -18.59 11.18
CA SER A 204 -8.43 -19.71 11.78
C SER A 204 -8.51 -19.73 13.31
N GLY A 205 -9.04 -18.69 13.94
CA GLY A 205 -9.19 -18.60 15.40
C GLY A 205 -10.58 -19.04 15.89
N SER A 206 -10.76 -19.05 17.22
CA SER A 206 -12.03 -19.41 17.84
C SER A 206 -13.07 -18.31 17.68
N ARG A 207 -14.23 -18.65 17.09
CA ARG A 207 -15.38 -17.75 17.07
C ARG A 207 -16.13 -17.67 18.39
N LYS A 208 -15.89 -18.63 19.31
CA LYS A 208 -16.53 -18.67 20.64
C LYS A 208 -15.86 -17.68 21.60
N ASP A 209 -14.59 -17.34 21.36
CA ASP A 209 -13.87 -16.31 22.10
C ASP A 209 -13.28 -15.30 21.11
N PRO A 210 -14.07 -14.31 20.67
CA PRO A 210 -13.62 -13.30 19.72
C PRO A 210 -12.54 -12.40 20.30
N VAL A 211 -12.51 -12.17 21.61
CA VAL A 211 -11.47 -11.36 22.27
C VAL A 211 -10.11 -12.02 22.10
N ASP A 212 -9.99 -13.30 22.47
CA ASP A 212 -8.75 -14.06 22.29
C ASP A 212 -8.35 -14.18 20.83
N ASN A 213 -9.33 -14.42 19.96
CA ASN A 213 -9.11 -14.56 18.54
C ASN A 213 -8.42 -13.34 17.94
N TYR A 214 -8.92 -12.13 18.22
CA TYR A 214 -8.33 -10.90 17.68
C TYR A 214 -7.10 -10.43 18.48
N ALA A 215 -7.10 -10.58 19.82
CA ALA A 215 -5.95 -10.19 20.63
C ALA A 215 -4.68 -10.96 20.25
N SER A 216 -4.79 -12.25 19.89
CA SER A 216 -3.64 -13.07 19.48
C SER A 216 -3.01 -12.67 18.14
N LEU A 217 -3.69 -11.85 17.33
CA LEU A 217 -3.14 -11.29 16.10
C LEU A 217 -2.22 -10.09 16.35
N ASN A 218 -2.20 -9.52 17.55
CA ASN A 218 -1.40 -8.33 17.87
C ASN A 218 -1.55 -7.22 16.83
N ILE A 219 -2.78 -6.82 16.52
CA ILE A 219 -3.08 -5.87 15.44
C ILE A 219 -2.49 -4.51 15.76
N VAL A 220 -1.73 -3.94 14.83
CA VAL A 220 -1.16 -2.60 14.89
C VAL A 220 -1.66 -1.79 13.69
N PRO A 221 -2.51 -0.77 13.91
CA PRO A 221 -2.90 0.14 12.86
C PRO A 221 -1.71 1.01 12.42
N VAL A 222 -1.56 1.18 11.10
CA VAL A 222 -0.51 2.01 10.50
C VAL A 222 -1.17 3.03 9.58
N THR A 223 -0.73 4.29 9.66
CA THR A 223 -1.26 5.38 8.84
C THR A 223 -0.21 5.86 7.86
N MET A 224 -0.56 5.85 6.57
CA MET A 224 0.21 6.42 5.48
C MET A 224 -0.38 7.77 5.09
N SER A 225 0.42 8.82 5.08
CA SER A 225 0.02 10.17 4.71
C SER A 225 0.97 10.72 3.64
N TYR A 226 0.40 11.10 2.50
CA TYR A 226 1.14 11.66 1.37
C TYR A 226 0.69 13.10 1.16
N GLU A 227 1.63 14.06 1.07
CA GLU A 227 1.30 15.45 0.73
C GLU A 227 0.71 15.56 -0.67
N TYR A 228 1.35 14.91 -1.63
CA TYR A 228 0.77 14.69 -2.95
C TYR A 228 0.44 13.20 -3.10
N GLU A 229 -0.86 12.94 -3.20
CA GLU A 229 -1.41 11.59 -3.24
C GLU A 229 -0.84 10.79 -4.41
N SER A 230 -0.42 9.56 -4.13
CA SER A 230 0.12 8.68 -5.17
C SER A 230 -0.95 8.36 -6.22
N CYS A 231 -0.60 8.52 -7.48
CA CYS A 231 -1.50 8.26 -8.62
C CYS A 231 -2.79 9.09 -8.61
N ASP A 232 -2.78 10.31 -8.06
CA ASP A 232 -3.96 11.17 -7.91
C ASP A 232 -4.77 11.35 -9.20
N TYR A 233 -4.12 11.61 -10.33
CA TYR A 233 -4.81 11.74 -11.60
C TYR A 233 -5.35 10.39 -12.13
N LEU A 234 -4.65 9.25 -11.93
CA LEU A 234 -5.17 7.93 -12.30
C LEU A 234 -6.38 7.55 -11.46
N LYS A 235 -6.35 7.87 -10.15
CA LYS A 235 -7.48 7.69 -9.25
C LYS A 235 -8.67 8.54 -9.67
N THR A 236 -8.43 9.80 -10.02
CA THR A 236 -9.48 10.72 -10.50
C THR A 236 -10.16 10.18 -11.75
N ARG A 237 -9.40 9.63 -12.69
CA ARG A 237 -9.94 9.00 -13.92
C ARG A 237 -10.88 7.85 -13.62
N GLU A 238 -10.40 6.92 -12.80
CA GLU A 238 -11.19 5.75 -12.43
C GLU A 238 -12.49 6.17 -11.72
N LEU A 239 -12.41 7.14 -10.80
CA LEU A 239 -13.59 7.65 -10.10
C LEU A 239 -14.53 8.43 -11.03
N LEU A 240 -14.00 9.15 -12.00
CA LEU A 240 -14.83 9.85 -12.99
C LEU A 240 -15.62 8.85 -13.86
N ALA A 241 -14.96 7.80 -14.34
CA ALA A 241 -15.61 6.75 -15.10
C ALA A 241 -16.70 6.02 -14.29
N LEU A 242 -16.44 5.73 -13.01
CA LEU A 242 -17.43 5.13 -12.10
C LEU A 242 -18.60 6.05 -11.78
N ALA A 243 -18.42 7.37 -11.86
CA ALA A 243 -19.44 8.33 -11.47
C ALA A 243 -20.61 8.43 -12.46
N ASP A 244 -20.46 7.91 -13.67
CA ASP A 244 -21.50 7.82 -14.68
C ASP A 244 -22.35 6.54 -14.57
N GLY A 245 -22.03 5.68 -13.57
CA GLY A 245 -22.81 4.48 -13.23
C GLY A 245 -22.39 3.23 -13.99
N ASP A 246 -21.41 3.34 -14.86
CA ASP A 246 -20.88 2.18 -15.59
C ASP A 246 -19.85 1.40 -14.76
N PRO A 247 -19.84 0.06 -14.87
CA PRO A 247 -18.81 -0.74 -14.22
C PRO A 247 -17.43 -0.41 -14.82
N TYR A 248 -16.47 -0.01 -13.98
CA TYR A 248 -15.11 0.21 -14.44
C TYR A 248 -14.39 -1.12 -14.58
N GLU A 249 -14.00 -1.46 -15.79
CA GLU A 249 -13.13 -2.60 -16.07
C GLU A 249 -11.73 -2.07 -16.37
N LYS A 250 -10.75 -2.58 -15.58
CA LYS A 250 -9.35 -2.20 -15.77
C LYS A 250 -8.83 -2.70 -17.11
N GLU A 251 -8.16 -1.83 -17.83
CA GLU A 251 -7.42 -2.19 -19.04
C GLU A 251 -6.18 -3.03 -18.71
N GLU A 252 -5.73 -3.81 -19.71
CA GLU A 252 -4.47 -4.55 -19.60
C GLU A 252 -3.30 -3.58 -19.36
N GLY A 253 -2.46 -3.85 -18.35
CA GLY A 253 -1.33 -3.01 -17.98
C GLY A 253 -1.65 -1.83 -17.05
N GLU A 254 -2.89 -1.57 -16.70
CA GLU A 254 -3.26 -0.43 -15.84
C GLU A 254 -2.63 -0.53 -14.44
N ASP A 255 -2.58 -1.73 -13.84
CA ASP A 255 -1.90 -1.92 -12.55
C ASP A 255 -0.39 -1.65 -12.68
N LEU A 256 0.25 -2.05 -13.78
CA LEU A 256 1.66 -1.74 -14.04
C LEU A 256 1.88 -0.23 -14.21
N ASN A 257 1.01 0.44 -14.97
CA ASN A 257 1.04 1.90 -15.09
C ASN A 257 0.92 2.59 -13.73
N SER A 258 -0.01 2.11 -12.89
CA SER A 258 -0.17 2.64 -11.53
C SER A 258 1.07 2.40 -10.66
N ILE A 259 1.74 1.26 -10.79
CA ILE A 259 3.00 0.96 -10.09
C ILE A 259 4.09 1.93 -10.53
N LEU A 260 4.33 2.06 -11.84
CA LEU A 260 5.38 2.93 -12.38
C LEU A 260 5.12 4.41 -12.07
N THR A 261 3.88 4.85 -12.15
CA THR A 261 3.49 6.20 -11.74
C THR A 261 3.74 6.42 -10.24
N GLY A 262 3.31 5.48 -9.41
CA GLY A 262 3.51 5.56 -7.96
C GLY A 262 4.97 5.68 -7.55
N ILE A 263 5.87 4.90 -8.14
CA ILE A 263 7.31 4.95 -7.82
C ILE A 263 8.04 6.16 -8.39
N SER A 264 7.53 6.80 -9.45
CA SER A 264 8.21 7.91 -10.15
C SER A 264 7.63 9.30 -9.83
N GLN A 265 6.34 9.38 -9.49
CA GLN A 265 5.65 10.63 -9.24
C GLN A 265 6.19 11.34 -7.98
N TYR A 266 6.36 12.69 -8.04
CA TYR A 266 6.72 13.50 -6.89
C TYR A 266 5.60 13.50 -5.83
N LYS A 267 5.97 13.29 -4.56
CA LYS A 267 5.05 13.09 -3.43
C LYS A 267 5.13 14.20 -2.38
N GLY A 268 6.11 15.13 -2.49
CA GLY A 268 6.34 16.12 -1.44
C GLY A 268 6.75 15.46 -0.12
N ARG A 269 6.08 15.81 0.96
CA ARG A 269 6.29 15.22 2.28
C ARG A 269 5.49 13.93 2.43
N VAL A 270 6.10 12.91 3.02
CA VAL A 270 5.45 11.63 3.32
C VAL A 270 5.66 11.30 4.79
N HIS A 271 4.59 10.90 5.47
CA HIS A 271 4.62 10.52 6.88
C HIS A 271 3.99 9.15 7.11
N ILE A 272 4.66 8.33 7.92
CA ILE A 272 4.13 7.04 8.39
C ILE A 272 3.97 7.10 9.91
N ASN A 273 2.79 6.74 10.39
CA ASN A 273 2.56 6.54 11.81
C ASN A 273 2.32 5.05 12.09
N VAL A 274 3.23 4.42 12.82
CA VAL A 274 3.02 3.07 13.38
C VAL A 274 2.38 3.23 14.73
N GLY A 275 1.09 2.92 14.80
CA GLY A 275 0.25 3.14 15.98
C GLY A 275 0.51 2.14 17.12
N ASP A 276 -0.31 2.25 18.15
CA ASP A 276 -0.30 1.33 19.29
C ASP A 276 -0.97 0.00 18.95
N PRO A 277 -0.44 -1.13 19.41
CA PRO A 277 -1.16 -2.40 19.31
C PRO A 277 -2.55 -2.32 19.94
N ILE A 278 -3.55 -2.87 19.26
CA ILE A 278 -4.88 -3.04 19.82
C ILE A 278 -4.79 -4.08 20.96
N THR A 279 -5.14 -3.66 22.17
CA THR A 279 -4.99 -4.49 23.37
C THR A 279 -6.22 -5.33 23.65
N ARG A 280 -6.05 -6.38 24.47
CA ARG A 280 -7.18 -7.19 24.98
C ARG A 280 -8.18 -6.32 25.74
N GLU A 281 -7.72 -5.38 26.53
CA GLU A 281 -8.55 -4.48 27.35
C GLU A 281 -9.46 -3.61 26.46
N GLN A 282 -9.03 -3.22 25.27
CA GLN A 282 -9.85 -2.49 24.30
C GLN A 282 -10.91 -3.39 23.62
N LEU A 283 -10.68 -4.69 23.55
CA LEU A 283 -11.59 -5.66 22.94
C LEU A 283 -12.61 -6.20 23.97
N GLU A 284 -12.25 -6.27 25.25
CA GLU A 284 -13.02 -6.87 26.33
C GLU A 284 -14.44 -6.32 26.46
N PRO A 285 -14.70 -4.99 26.34
CA PRO A 285 -16.05 -4.44 26.45
C PRO A 285 -17.06 -5.01 25.42
N TYR A 286 -16.58 -5.58 24.34
CA TYR A 286 -17.38 -6.09 23.23
C TYR A 286 -17.56 -7.62 23.28
N ARG A 287 -17.09 -8.31 24.31
CA ARG A 287 -17.10 -9.79 24.42
C ARG A 287 -18.47 -10.42 24.20
N GLY A 288 -19.53 -9.71 24.56
CA GLY A 288 -20.92 -10.17 24.40
C GLY A 288 -21.53 -9.99 23.01
N ASP A 289 -20.84 -9.28 22.12
CA ASP A 289 -21.31 -9.06 20.77
C ASP A 289 -21.24 -10.38 19.94
N ASP A 290 -22.14 -10.53 18.97
CA ASP A 290 -21.98 -11.57 17.97
C ASP A 290 -20.73 -11.35 17.13
N PHE A 291 -20.23 -12.41 16.48
CA PHE A 291 -18.96 -12.35 15.75
C PHE A 291 -18.92 -11.28 14.64
N ALA A 292 -20.06 -10.97 14.00
CA ALA A 292 -20.11 -9.95 12.96
C ALA A 292 -20.02 -8.54 13.55
N THR A 293 -20.78 -8.28 14.61
CA THR A 293 -20.75 -7.01 15.36
C THR A 293 -19.37 -6.79 15.98
N PHE A 294 -18.79 -7.79 16.63
CA PHE A 294 -17.45 -7.73 17.18
C PHE A 294 -16.39 -7.38 16.13
N SER A 295 -16.46 -8.02 14.95
CA SER A 295 -15.55 -7.69 13.83
C SER A 295 -15.71 -6.24 13.36
N GLY A 296 -16.91 -5.68 13.44
CA GLY A 296 -17.17 -4.26 13.18
C GLY A 296 -16.46 -3.37 14.22
N ARG A 297 -16.51 -3.72 15.53
CA ARG A 297 -15.78 -2.99 16.58
C ARG A 297 -14.28 -2.99 16.36
N VAL A 298 -13.73 -4.11 15.86
CA VAL A 298 -12.30 -4.16 15.50
C VAL A 298 -12.00 -3.21 14.34
N CYS A 299 -12.87 -3.11 13.33
CA CYS A 299 -12.73 -2.11 12.27
C CYS A 299 -12.74 -0.68 12.83
N ASP A 300 -13.68 -0.37 13.73
CA ASP A 300 -13.80 0.95 14.37
C ASP A 300 -12.52 1.32 15.14
N LEU A 301 -11.93 0.36 15.87
CA LEU A 301 -10.66 0.58 16.59
C LEU A 301 -9.48 0.85 15.63
N ILE A 302 -9.43 0.15 14.50
CA ILE A 302 -8.41 0.37 13.47
C ILE A 302 -8.59 1.75 12.83
N ASP A 303 -9.81 2.06 12.37
CA ASP A 303 -10.14 3.31 11.69
C ASP A 303 -9.93 4.52 12.60
N ALA A 304 -10.29 4.42 13.88
CA ALA A 304 -10.07 5.47 14.86
C ALA A 304 -8.57 5.81 15.03
N GLN A 305 -7.69 4.81 15.03
CA GLN A 305 -6.26 5.07 15.11
C GLN A 305 -5.72 5.64 13.78
N ILE A 306 -6.14 5.10 12.63
CA ILE A 306 -5.72 5.59 11.31
C ILE A 306 -6.11 7.05 11.15
N THR A 307 -7.37 7.40 11.44
CA THR A 307 -7.87 8.78 11.33
C THR A 307 -7.13 9.73 12.27
N ARG A 308 -7.01 9.37 13.56
CA ARG A 308 -6.33 10.21 14.55
C ARG A 308 -4.86 10.46 14.24
N ASN A 309 -4.19 9.48 13.66
CA ASN A 309 -2.75 9.51 13.37
C ASN A 309 -2.43 10.01 11.94
N TYR A 310 -3.45 10.42 11.17
CA TYR A 310 -3.22 10.96 9.84
C TYR A 310 -2.51 12.31 9.93
N GLN A 311 -1.38 12.43 9.23
CA GLN A 311 -0.64 13.70 9.12
C GLN A 311 -1.24 14.52 7.99
N TYR A 312 -1.84 15.67 8.32
CA TYR A 312 -2.35 16.60 7.33
C TYR A 312 -1.25 17.51 6.79
N PHE A 313 -1.31 17.78 5.50
CA PHE A 313 -0.42 18.67 4.79
C PHE A 313 -1.21 19.84 4.17
N SER A 314 -0.50 20.84 3.68
CA SER A 314 -1.11 22.00 3.02
C SER A 314 -2.07 21.63 1.88
N SER A 315 -1.82 20.51 1.19
CA SER A 315 -2.68 19.97 0.15
C SER A 315 -4.08 19.61 0.65
N ASN A 316 -4.19 19.01 1.86
CA ASN A 316 -5.47 18.63 2.45
C ASN A 316 -6.33 19.86 2.79
N TYR A 317 -5.72 20.84 3.45
CA TYR A 317 -6.38 22.09 3.86
C TYR A 317 -6.80 22.93 2.65
N LEU A 318 -5.90 23.07 1.67
CA LEU A 318 -6.19 23.80 0.44
C LEU A 318 -7.29 23.14 -0.37
N ALA A 319 -7.24 21.80 -0.52
CA ALA A 319 -8.26 21.07 -1.26
C ALA A 319 -9.63 21.18 -0.60
N TYR A 320 -9.70 21.15 0.73
CA TYR A 320 -10.92 21.38 1.49
C TYR A 320 -11.50 22.78 1.17
N ASP A 321 -10.68 23.83 1.31
CA ASP A 321 -11.13 25.20 1.06
C ASP A 321 -11.59 25.41 -0.40
N MET A 322 -10.87 24.79 -1.37
CA MET A 322 -11.25 24.85 -2.77
C MET A 322 -12.55 24.07 -3.07
N LEU A 323 -12.71 22.90 -2.48
CA LEU A 323 -13.88 22.04 -2.70
C LEU A 323 -15.17 22.67 -2.15
N HIS A 324 -15.08 23.29 -0.96
CA HIS A 324 -16.22 23.90 -0.26
C HIS A 324 -16.37 25.40 -0.51
N GLY A 325 -15.49 26.02 -1.31
CA GLY A 325 -15.53 27.46 -1.59
C GLY A 325 -15.32 28.33 -0.34
N THR A 326 -14.45 27.88 0.58
CA THR A 326 -14.15 28.56 1.85
C THR A 326 -12.70 29.06 1.89
N THR A 327 -12.35 29.77 2.97
CA THR A 327 -10.99 30.15 3.33
C THR A 327 -10.65 29.74 4.76
N ARG A 328 -11.37 28.73 5.28
CA ARG A 328 -11.30 28.28 6.68
C ARG A 328 -9.89 27.93 7.11
N PHE A 329 -9.12 27.35 6.19
CA PHE A 329 -7.77 26.86 6.45
C PHE A 329 -6.68 27.67 5.73
N SER A 330 -6.97 28.93 5.37
CA SER A 330 -6.03 29.77 4.61
C SER A 330 -4.65 29.95 5.26
N ASP A 331 -4.56 29.81 6.59
CA ASP A 331 -3.29 29.90 7.32
C ASP A 331 -2.40 28.65 7.17
N HIS A 332 -2.91 27.56 6.58
CA HIS A 332 -2.19 26.31 6.38
C HIS A 332 -1.49 26.19 5.01
N TYR A 333 -1.65 27.18 4.12
CA TYR A 333 -1.03 27.18 2.80
C TYR A 333 -0.73 28.61 2.31
N THR A 334 0.31 28.72 1.47
CA THR A 334 0.66 30.02 0.86
C THR A 334 0.02 30.19 -0.53
N PRO A 335 -0.05 31.43 -1.07
CA PRO A 335 -0.49 31.67 -2.44
C PRO A 335 0.34 30.92 -3.48
N GLU A 336 1.65 30.78 -3.26
CA GLU A 336 2.58 30.05 -4.13
C GLU A 336 2.26 28.55 -4.12
N TYR A 337 2.00 27.98 -2.92
CA TYR A 337 1.57 26.60 -2.77
C TYR A 337 0.25 26.36 -3.51
N LYS A 338 -0.71 27.25 -3.34
CA LYS A 338 -2.00 27.19 -4.05
C LYS A 338 -1.81 27.19 -5.56
N ALA A 339 -0.97 28.08 -6.10
CA ALA A 339 -0.68 28.12 -7.53
C ALA A 339 -0.03 26.80 -8.04
N ALA A 340 0.92 26.25 -7.29
CA ALA A 340 1.57 24.99 -7.62
C ALA A 340 0.58 23.81 -7.58
N PHE A 341 -0.30 23.75 -6.57
CA PHE A 341 -1.32 22.71 -6.45
C PHE A 341 -2.36 22.78 -7.58
N ILE A 342 -2.81 23.97 -7.95
CA ILE A 342 -3.70 24.17 -9.11
C ILE A 342 -3.02 23.69 -10.39
N LYS A 343 -1.75 24.06 -10.61
CA LYS A 343 -0.98 23.58 -11.77
C LYS A 343 -0.88 22.06 -11.79
N ARG A 344 -0.72 21.40 -10.65
CA ARG A 344 -0.76 19.93 -10.54
C ARG A 344 -2.13 19.39 -10.92
N MET A 345 -3.21 19.97 -10.38
CA MET A 345 -4.58 19.55 -10.71
C MET A 345 -4.87 19.70 -12.20
N GLU A 346 -4.44 20.77 -12.85
CA GLU A 346 -4.66 20.99 -14.27
C GLU A 346 -3.90 19.98 -15.17
N LYS A 347 -2.88 19.28 -14.65
CA LYS A 347 -2.24 18.15 -15.35
C LYS A 347 -3.19 16.98 -15.60
N LEU A 348 -4.32 16.87 -14.87
CA LEU A 348 -5.39 15.92 -15.18
C LEU A 348 -5.85 16.00 -16.63
N PHE A 349 -5.84 17.23 -17.18
CA PHE A 349 -6.35 17.55 -18.51
C PHE A 349 -5.26 17.62 -19.57
N LEU A 350 -4.00 17.37 -19.19
CA LEU A 350 -2.88 17.24 -20.11
C LEU A 350 -2.56 15.75 -20.30
N ASP A 351 -2.03 15.37 -21.46
CA ASP A 351 -1.55 14.00 -21.68
C ASP A 351 -0.44 13.69 -20.67
N SER A 352 -0.83 13.11 -19.54
CA SER A 352 0.03 12.85 -18.40
C SER A 352 0.99 11.68 -18.60
N GLY A 353 0.92 11.00 -19.73
CA GLY A 353 1.86 9.93 -20.09
C GLY A 353 3.26 10.43 -20.46
N SER A 354 3.48 11.75 -20.52
CA SER A 354 4.75 12.31 -21.03
C SER A 354 5.93 12.26 -20.06
N ASP A 355 5.70 12.19 -18.78
CA ASP A 355 6.73 12.46 -17.75
C ASP A 355 7.29 11.22 -17.05
N THR A 356 6.92 9.99 -17.46
CA THR A 356 7.49 8.79 -16.82
C THR A 356 8.66 8.25 -17.63
N PRO A 357 9.79 7.91 -17.00
CA PRO A 357 10.95 7.34 -17.68
C PRO A 357 10.69 5.96 -18.33
N PHE A 358 9.46 5.45 -18.19
CA PHE A 358 9.05 4.12 -18.70
C PHE A 358 7.90 4.20 -19.70
N ARG A 359 7.60 5.39 -20.26
CA ARG A 359 6.48 5.59 -21.19
C ARG A 359 6.45 4.62 -22.36
N GLU A 360 7.61 4.26 -22.88
CA GLU A 360 7.75 3.33 -24.02
C GLU A 360 7.25 1.90 -23.69
N TYR A 361 7.15 1.55 -22.41
CA TYR A 361 6.68 0.24 -21.91
C TYR A 361 5.25 0.27 -21.41
N LEU A 362 4.63 1.46 -21.36
CA LEU A 362 3.27 1.62 -20.83
C LEU A 362 2.26 1.62 -21.97
N PRO A 363 1.10 0.97 -21.80
CA PRO A 363 -0.01 1.16 -22.73
C PRO A 363 -0.38 2.65 -22.74
N LYS A 364 -0.82 3.16 -23.88
CA LYS A 364 -1.30 4.53 -24.04
C LYS A 364 -2.59 4.71 -23.24
N THR A 365 -2.46 4.95 -21.95
CA THR A 365 -3.57 5.23 -21.04
C THR A 365 -3.64 6.73 -20.78
N GLY A 366 -4.26 7.51 -21.68
CA GLY A 366 -4.53 8.93 -21.49
C GLY A 366 -5.98 9.17 -21.04
N ILE A 367 -6.25 10.09 -20.11
CA ILE A 367 -7.50 10.86 -20.21
C ILE A 367 -7.27 11.78 -21.40
N TYR A 368 -8.04 11.56 -22.44
CA TYR A 368 -7.96 12.42 -23.60
C TYR A 368 -8.83 13.63 -23.33
N THR A 369 -8.20 14.78 -23.15
CA THR A 369 -8.87 16.08 -22.94
C THR A 369 -9.81 16.48 -24.06
N ASP A 370 -9.56 15.97 -25.26
CA ASP A 370 -10.36 16.29 -26.44
C ASP A 370 -11.80 15.71 -26.40
N THR A 371 -12.12 14.93 -25.37
CA THR A 371 -13.41 14.24 -25.23
C THR A 371 -14.23 14.70 -24.03
N LEU A 372 -13.65 15.40 -23.04
CA LEU A 372 -14.38 15.82 -21.85
C LEU A 372 -15.15 17.12 -22.07
N SER A 373 -16.44 17.09 -21.76
CA SER A 373 -17.28 18.28 -21.68
C SER A 373 -16.86 19.19 -20.50
N PRO A 374 -17.23 20.48 -20.50
CA PRO A 374 -17.00 21.35 -19.35
C PRO A 374 -17.57 20.84 -18.02
N ALA A 375 -18.68 20.11 -18.06
CA ALA A 375 -19.29 19.50 -16.89
C ALA A 375 -18.43 18.34 -16.32
N GLU A 376 -17.92 17.47 -17.19
CA GLU A 376 -17.00 16.40 -16.80
C GLU A 376 -15.68 16.94 -16.28
N MET A 377 -15.13 17.99 -16.88
CA MET A 377 -13.93 18.66 -16.36
C MET A 377 -14.16 19.26 -14.96
N LYS A 378 -15.34 19.85 -14.70
CA LYS A 378 -15.69 20.33 -13.37
C LYS A 378 -15.77 19.19 -12.38
N LYS A 379 -16.47 18.10 -12.73
CA LYS A 379 -16.60 16.88 -11.91
C LYS A 379 -15.24 16.24 -11.62
N ALA A 380 -14.33 16.17 -12.60
CA ALA A 380 -12.97 15.66 -12.40
C ALA A 380 -12.17 16.50 -11.40
N ARG A 381 -12.29 17.84 -11.43
CA ARG A 381 -11.66 18.71 -10.42
C ARG A 381 -12.24 18.48 -9.02
N GLU A 382 -13.55 18.35 -8.89
CA GLU A 382 -14.21 18.07 -7.61
C GLU A 382 -13.74 16.70 -7.05
N ILE A 383 -13.67 15.65 -7.88
CA ILE A 383 -13.13 14.33 -7.50
C ILE A 383 -11.67 14.44 -7.06
N PHE A 384 -10.82 15.14 -7.83
CA PHE A 384 -9.43 15.34 -7.47
C PHE A 384 -9.28 16.04 -6.12
N LEU A 385 -10.03 17.12 -5.90
CA LEU A 385 -10.03 17.83 -4.62
C LEU A 385 -10.53 16.94 -3.48
N GLY A 386 -11.56 16.12 -3.71
CA GLY A 386 -12.08 15.16 -2.74
C GLY A 386 -11.04 14.16 -2.26
N ILE A 387 -10.15 13.68 -3.14
CA ILE A 387 -9.06 12.75 -2.77
C ILE A 387 -8.20 13.33 -1.62
N TYR A 388 -7.96 14.65 -1.64
CA TYR A 388 -7.16 15.35 -0.64
C TYR A 388 -7.99 15.88 0.53
N ALA A 389 -9.24 16.28 0.32
CA ALA A 389 -10.10 16.88 1.34
C ALA A 389 -10.72 15.87 2.31
N HIS A 390 -11.19 14.73 1.80
CA HIS A 390 -11.93 13.75 2.60
C HIS A 390 -11.19 13.20 3.83
N PRO A 391 -9.84 13.01 3.83
CA PRO A 391 -9.14 12.65 5.06
C PRO A 391 -9.35 13.65 6.21
N LEU A 392 -9.44 14.94 5.88
CA LEU A 392 -9.70 15.99 6.87
C LEU A 392 -11.16 15.97 7.36
N GLU A 393 -12.11 15.67 6.48
CA GLU A 393 -13.54 15.58 6.81
C GLU A 393 -13.87 14.37 7.70
N ALA A 394 -13.05 13.30 7.65
CA ALA A 394 -13.23 12.11 8.47
C ALA A 394 -12.94 12.35 9.96
N GLN A 395 -12.32 13.49 10.32
CA GLN A 395 -12.14 13.86 11.71
C GLN A 395 -13.42 14.48 12.28
N PRO A 396 -13.83 14.14 13.53
CA PRO A 396 -14.81 14.95 14.23
C PRO A 396 -14.22 16.35 14.41
N LEU A 397 -14.78 17.31 13.70
CA LEU A 397 -14.41 18.74 13.73
C LEU A 397 -14.80 19.37 15.07
#